data_1fed1f0659412c675abcf63f62c96fe6
#
_entry.id   1fed1f0659412c675abcf63f62c96fe6
#
_cell.length_a   1.000
_cell.length_b   1.000
_cell.length_c   1.000
_cell.angle_alpha   90.00
_cell.angle_beta   90.00
_cell.angle_gamma   90.00
#
_symmetry.space_group_name_H-M   'P 1'
#
loop_
_entity.id
_entity.type
_entity.pdbx_description
1 polymer ?
#
loop_
_entity_poly.entity_id
_entity_poly.type
_entity_poly.pdbx_seq_one_letter_code
_entity_poly.pdbx_strand_id
1 'polypeptide(L)'
;MMKYPTPHINAKPGDFGKTVLMPGDPLRSQFIAETFLENPVLVNNVRGVQGYTGTYRGVKVSVMASGMGMPSIGIYSHELYNVFGVENILRVGSAGALQEHVRLYDLVLGQGACTDSNWAAQFHLSGTFAPIGSFDLLTKAVEAARELGCRYHVGNVLSSDAFYGDHEGVPNGLDANYGWKKMGILAVEMEAAALYMNASRYGKGALCICTVSDHILTGEETTAQERQNAFTDMMKVALEVAVKSER
;
A
#
# COMPACT_ATOMS: atom_id res chain seq x y z
N MET A 1 -10.03 -6.97 -24.23
CA MET A 1 -8.68 -6.59 -23.75
C MET A 1 -8.56 -5.08 -23.77
N MET A 2 -8.19 -4.46 -22.65
CA MET A 2 -7.78 -3.04 -22.67
C MET A 2 -6.56 -2.90 -23.56
N LYS A 3 -6.53 -1.81 -24.35
CA LYS A 3 -5.37 -1.50 -25.21
C LYS A 3 -4.41 -0.62 -24.41
N TYR A 4 -3.10 -0.76 -24.65
CA TYR A 4 -2.12 0.20 -24.17
C TYR A 4 -1.76 1.24 -25.25
N PRO A 5 -1.33 2.45 -24.89
CA PRO A 5 -1.35 2.97 -23.54
C PRO A 5 -2.78 3.02 -22.99
N THR A 6 -2.91 2.92 -21.67
CA THR A 6 -4.18 3.12 -20.99
C THR A 6 -4.45 4.61 -20.77
N PRO A 7 -5.63 5.02 -20.30
CA PRO A 7 -5.88 6.43 -20.00
C PRO A 7 -5.00 7.02 -18.90
N HIS A 8 -4.38 6.17 -18.06
CA HIS A 8 -3.64 6.61 -16.87
C HIS A 8 -2.18 6.16 -16.85
N ILE A 9 -1.78 5.23 -17.72
CA ILE A 9 -0.41 4.70 -17.82
C ILE A 9 0.03 4.68 -19.28
N ASN A 10 1.11 5.42 -19.59
CA ASN A 10 1.68 5.50 -20.94
C ASN A 10 2.92 4.62 -21.15
N ALA A 11 3.25 3.77 -20.20
CA ALA A 11 4.31 2.78 -20.32
C ALA A 11 4.01 1.78 -21.46
N LYS A 12 5.06 1.11 -21.94
CA LYS A 12 4.94 0.03 -22.94
C LYS A 12 4.83 -1.33 -22.24
N PRO A 13 4.30 -2.36 -22.92
CA PRO A 13 4.36 -3.72 -22.43
C PRO A 13 5.81 -4.13 -22.14
N GLY A 14 6.02 -4.69 -20.95
CA GLY A 14 7.35 -5.09 -20.49
C GLY A 14 8.17 -3.98 -19.82
N ASP A 15 7.72 -2.73 -19.77
CA ASP A 15 8.39 -1.67 -19.02
C ASP A 15 8.37 -1.95 -17.51
N PHE A 16 7.25 -2.44 -16.98
CA PHE A 16 7.16 -2.80 -15.56
C PHE A 16 7.83 -4.14 -15.23
N GLY A 17 8.35 -4.26 -14.01
CA GLY A 17 8.69 -5.53 -13.39
C GLY A 17 7.45 -6.31 -12.95
N LYS A 18 7.62 -7.57 -12.56
CA LYS A 18 6.50 -8.38 -12.03
C LYS A 18 5.99 -7.87 -10.69
N THR A 19 6.86 -7.25 -9.90
CA THR A 19 6.51 -6.64 -8.62
C THR A 19 6.61 -5.12 -8.70
N VAL A 20 5.55 -4.43 -8.29
CA VAL A 20 5.45 -2.97 -8.22
C VAL A 20 5.28 -2.53 -6.77
N LEU A 21 6.19 -1.69 -6.27
CA LEU A 21 6.00 -0.97 -5.01
C LEU A 21 5.12 0.25 -5.28
N MET A 22 4.06 0.41 -4.49
CA MET A 22 3.05 1.44 -4.77
C MET A 22 2.84 2.38 -3.57
N PRO A 23 3.64 3.47 -3.46
CA PRO A 23 3.35 4.55 -2.54
C PRO A 23 2.17 5.39 -3.03
N GLY A 24 1.49 6.11 -2.12
CA GLY A 24 0.46 7.09 -2.49
C GLY A 24 1.05 8.33 -3.17
N ASP A 25 2.20 8.77 -2.67
CA ASP A 25 2.88 10.01 -3.05
C ASP A 25 3.83 9.81 -4.25
N PRO A 26 3.66 10.59 -5.35
CA PRO A 26 4.58 10.55 -6.49
C PRO A 26 6.05 10.89 -6.14
N LEU A 27 6.27 11.82 -5.22
CA LEU A 27 7.64 12.18 -4.79
C LEU A 27 8.30 11.04 -4.01
N ARG A 28 7.51 10.24 -3.28
CA ARG A 28 8.01 9.02 -2.65
C ARG A 28 8.35 7.95 -3.71
N SER A 29 7.60 7.86 -4.81
CA SER A 29 7.98 6.97 -5.93
C SER A 29 9.34 7.32 -6.49
N GLN A 30 9.57 8.60 -6.74
CA GLN A 30 10.86 9.10 -7.20
C GLN A 30 11.96 8.81 -6.18
N PHE A 31 11.73 9.13 -4.90
CA PHE A 31 12.70 8.89 -3.83
C PHE A 31 13.11 7.42 -3.74
N ILE A 32 12.14 6.49 -3.76
CA ILE A 32 12.45 5.05 -3.72
C ILE A 32 13.26 4.63 -4.94
N ALA A 33 12.89 5.08 -6.13
CA ALA A 33 13.57 4.73 -7.36
C ALA A 33 15.02 5.24 -7.38
N GLU A 34 15.23 6.51 -7.08
CA GLU A 34 16.56 7.14 -7.11
C GLU A 34 17.47 6.66 -5.97
N THR A 35 16.90 6.27 -4.82
CA THR A 35 17.69 5.85 -3.65
C THR A 35 18.08 4.38 -3.70
N PHE A 36 17.20 3.51 -4.18
CA PHE A 36 17.35 2.07 -4.01
C PHE A 36 17.50 1.29 -5.31
N LEU A 37 17.01 1.81 -6.45
CA LEU A 37 17.09 1.07 -7.70
C LEU A 37 18.36 1.44 -8.49
N GLU A 38 18.96 0.45 -9.09
CA GLU A 38 20.02 0.63 -10.09
C GLU A 38 19.41 0.99 -11.43
N ASN A 39 19.94 2.02 -12.08
CA ASN A 39 19.54 2.52 -13.41
C ASN A 39 18.00 2.76 -13.52
N PRO A 40 17.37 3.52 -12.62
CA PRO A 40 15.94 3.75 -12.67
C PRO A 40 15.57 4.56 -13.92
N VAL A 41 14.53 4.11 -14.62
CA VAL A 41 13.97 4.77 -15.81
C VAL A 41 12.53 5.18 -15.49
N LEU A 42 12.17 6.44 -15.78
CA LEU A 42 10.79 6.93 -15.68
C LEU A 42 9.98 6.31 -16.83
N VAL A 43 9.02 5.43 -16.50
CA VAL A 43 8.18 4.70 -17.45
C VAL A 43 6.75 5.24 -17.52
N ASN A 44 6.32 6.02 -16.53
CA ASN A 44 5.03 6.71 -16.51
C ASN A 44 5.11 8.05 -15.80
N ASN A 45 4.41 9.06 -16.37
CA ASN A 45 4.19 10.36 -15.72
C ASN A 45 2.84 10.97 -16.12
N VAL A 46 1.87 10.14 -16.51
CA VAL A 46 0.51 10.61 -16.81
C VAL A 46 -0.10 11.17 -15.53
N ARG A 47 -0.68 12.38 -15.59
CA ARG A 47 -1.27 13.11 -14.44
C ARG A 47 -0.30 13.36 -13.27
N GLY A 48 1.01 13.32 -13.51
CA GLY A 48 2.01 13.44 -12.45
C GLY A 48 2.17 12.18 -11.60
N VAL A 49 1.48 11.09 -11.93
CA VAL A 49 1.63 9.80 -11.25
C VAL A 49 2.85 9.10 -11.78
N GLN A 50 3.98 9.37 -11.12
CA GLN A 50 5.29 8.89 -11.54
C GLN A 50 5.44 7.39 -11.32
N GLY A 51 5.93 6.69 -12.35
CA GLY A 51 6.29 5.29 -12.31
C GLY A 51 7.71 5.09 -12.84
N TYR A 52 8.52 4.36 -12.10
CA TYR A 52 9.92 4.06 -12.43
C TYR A 52 10.15 2.57 -12.45
N THR A 53 11.10 2.13 -13.26
CA THR A 53 11.59 0.75 -13.29
C THR A 53 13.09 0.73 -13.29
N GLY A 54 13.68 -0.12 -12.49
CA GLY A 54 15.12 -0.35 -12.40
C GLY A 54 15.40 -1.76 -11.91
N THR A 55 16.59 -1.97 -11.37
CA THR A 55 16.96 -3.25 -10.76
C THR A 55 17.30 -3.06 -9.29
N TYR A 56 16.98 -4.05 -8.47
CA TYR A 56 17.39 -4.14 -7.08
C TYR A 56 17.93 -5.55 -6.83
N ARG A 57 19.22 -5.66 -6.49
CA ARG A 57 19.90 -6.94 -6.28
C ARG A 57 19.73 -7.91 -7.48
N GLY A 58 19.79 -7.36 -8.70
CA GLY A 58 19.66 -8.09 -9.94
C GLY A 58 18.23 -8.45 -10.37
N VAL A 59 17.21 -8.06 -9.57
CA VAL A 59 15.80 -8.28 -9.89
C VAL A 59 15.19 -7.00 -10.45
N LYS A 60 14.41 -7.11 -11.52
CA LYS A 60 13.65 -6.00 -12.10
C LYS A 60 12.48 -5.63 -11.20
N VAL A 61 12.52 -4.43 -10.63
CA VAL A 61 11.48 -3.91 -9.72
C VAL A 61 10.96 -2.59 -10.26
N SER A 62 9.67 -2.36 -10.11
CA SER A 62 9.05 -1.07 -10.41
C SER A 62 8.52 -0.40 -9.16
N VAL A 63 8.48 0.92 -9.20
CA VAL A 63 7.87 1.77 -8.19
C VAL A 63 6.93 2.73 -8.90
N MET A 64 5.65 2.77 -8.53
CA MET A 64 4.70 3.68 -9.15
C MET A 64 3.72 4.20 -8.11
N ALA A 65 3.47 5.49 -8.11
CA ALA A 65 2.48 6.09 -7.21
C ALA A 65 1.06 5.59 -7.48
N SER A 66 0.25 5.54 -6.43
CA SER A 66 -1.18 5.23 -6.54
C SER A 66 -2.09 6.46 -6.47
N GLY A 67 -1.58 7.61 -6.02
CA GLY A 67 -2.43 8.65 -5.46
C GLY A 67 -3.02 8.21 -4.12
N MET A 68 -4.00 8.93 -3.62
CA MET A 68 -4.66 8.66 -2.34
C MET A 68 -6.07 8.10 -2.55
N GLY A 69 -6.46 7.19 -1.67
CA GLY A 69 -7.80 6.64 -1.61
C GLY A 69 -8.04 5.45 -2.53
N MET A 70 -9.06 4.66 -2.16
CA MET A 70 -9.43 3.45 -2.87
C MET A 70 -9.79 3.66 -4.35
N PRO A 71 -10.50 4.74 -4.76
CA PRO A 71 -10.77 4.96 -6.18
C PRO A 71 -9.49 5.15 -7.00
N SER A 72 -8.47 5.82 -6.44
CA SER A 72 -7.21 6.07 -7.14
C SER A 72 -6.40 4.80 -7.31
N ILE A 73 -6.08 4.09 -6.22
CA ILE A 73 -5.34 2.82 -6.32
C ILE A 73 -6.12 1.77 -7.11
N GLY A 74 -7.45 1.83 -7.06
CA GLY A 74 -8.33 0.97 -7.85
C GLY A 74 -8.10 1.10 -9.35
N ILE A 75 -7.87 2.32 -9.86
CA ILE A 75 -7.53 2.57 -11.26
C ILE A 75 -6.18 1.94 -11.61
N TYR A 76 -5.12 2.35 -10.89
CA TYR A 76 -3.75 1.97 -11.25
C TYR A 76 -3.48 0.48 -11.07
N SER A 77 -3.95 -0.13 -9.97
CA SER A 77 -3.80 -1.56 -9.76
C SER A 77 -4.57 -2.40 -10.80
N HIS A 78 -5.76 -1.93 -11.21
CA HIS A 78 -6.51 -2.57 -12.30
C HIS A 78 -5.71 -2.57 -13.61
N GLU A 79 -5.16 -1.41 -14.00
CA GLU A 79 -4.40 -1.30 -15.25
C GLU A 79 -3.10 -2.11 -15.20
N LEU A 80 -2.36 -2.05 -14.09
CA LEU A 80 -1.12 -2.79 -13.91
C LEU A 80 -1.32 -4.30 -13.99
N TYR A 81 -2.32 -4.85 -13.31
CA TYR A 81 -2.61 -6.29 -13.35
C TYR A 81 -3.16 -6.74 -14.71
N ASN A 82 -4.08 -5.97 -15.30
CA ASN A 82 -4.84 -6.39 -16.46
C ASN A 82 -4.12 -6.14 -17.81
N VAL A 83 -3.22 -5.14 -17.86
CA VAL A 83 -2.61 -4.67 -19.12
C VAL A 83 -1.10 -4.86 -19.13
N PHE A 84 -0.43 -4.57 -18.01
CA PHE A 84 1.04 -4.49 -17.97
C PHE A 84 1.72 -5.75 -17.42
N GLY A 85 0.97 -6.81 -17.11
CA GLY A 85 1.52 -8.10 -16.70
C GLY A 85 2.16 -8.11 -15.30
N VAL A 86 1.76 -7.16 -14.44
CA VAL A 86 2.20 -7.12 -13.05
C VAL A 86 1.58 -8.28 -12.28
N GLU A 87 2.40 -8.98 -11.50
CA GLU A 87 1.97 -10.12 -10.69
C GLU A 87 1.73 -9.75 -9.23
N ASN A 88 2.54 -8.84 -8.69
CA ASN A 88 2.47 -8.43 -7.29
C ASN A 88 2.47 -6.91 -7.16
N ILE A 89 1.62 -6.38 -6.30
CA ILE A 89 1.66 -4.97 -5.89
C ILE A 89 1.84 -4.90 -4.38
N LEU A 90 2.91 -4.22 -3.96
CA LEU A 90 3.22 -3.94 -2.57
C LEU A 90 2.88 -2.47 -2.28
N ARG A 91 1.77 -2.22 -1.60
CA ARG A 91 1.49 -0.86 -1.12
C ARG A 91 2.50 -0.51 -0.04
N VAL A 92 3.20 0.61 -0.21
CA VAL A 92 4.18 1.14 0.72
C VAL A 92 3.74 2.53 1.18
N GLY A 93 3.01 2.59 2.27
CA GLY A 93 2.29 3.78 2.71
C GLY A 93 2.58 4.22 4.14
N SER A 94 1.94 5.31 4.55
CA SER A 94 1.82 5.72 5.94
C SER A 94 0.47 5.30 6.50
N ALA A 95 0.37 5.16 7.82
CA ALA A 95 -0.86 4.81 8.51
C ALA A 95 -0.89 5.44 9.91
N GLY A 96 -2.08 5.78 10.38
CA GLY A 96 -2.32 6.25 11.74
C GLY A 96 -2.59 5.08 12.69
N ALA A 97 -1.84 4.96 13.79
CA ALA A 97 -2.01 3.89 14.77
C ALA A 97 -3.33 3.99 15.55
N LEU A 98 -3.99 2.85 15.74
CA LEU A 98 -5.21 2.70 16.57
C LEU A 98 -5.00 1.87 17.83
N GLN A 99 -3.81 1.31 18.07
CA GLN A 99 -3.50 0.48 19.23
C GLN A 99 -2.34 1.08 20.03
N GLU A 100 -2.43 1.09 21.34
CA GLU A 100 -1.43 1.68 22.24
C GLU A 100 -0.02 1.06 22.13
N HIS A 101 0.04 -0.23 21.70
CA HIS A 101 1.30 -0.93 21.54
C HIS A 101 1.96 -0.71 20.16
N VAL A 102 1.26 -0.07 19.22
CA VAL A 102 1.76 0.27 17.88
C VAL A 102 2.27 1.70 17.92
N ARG A 103 3.57 1.90 17.73
CA ARG A 103 4.27 3.18 17.94
C ARG A 103 4.66 3.82 16.61
N LEU A 104 4.99 5.11 16.65
CA LEU A 104 5.58 5.79 15.49
C LEU A 104 6.78 5.01 14.95
N TYR A 105 6.90 4.99 13.63
CA TYR A 105 7.91 4.26 12.85
C TYR A 105 7.79 2.74 12.87
N ASP A 106 6.87 2.13 13.64
CA ASP A 106 6.60 0.70 13.52
C ASP A 106 6.05 0.36 12.13
N LEU A 107 6.34 -0.83 11.65
CA LEU A 107 5.74 -1.35 10.44
C LEU A 107 4.42 -2.07 10.77
N VAL A 108 3.40 -1.83 9.96
CA VAL A 108 2.15 -2.58 9.98
C VAL A 108 2.05 -3.36 8.67
N LEU A 109 2.03 -4.69 8.78
CA LEU A 109 1.84 -5.61 7.67
C LEU A 109 0.36 -6.01 7.66
N GLY A 110 -0.39 -5.49 6.68
CA GLY A 110 -1.83 -5.64 6.59
C GLY A 110 -2.23 -7.04 6.15
N GLN A 111 -2.54 -7.93 7.10
CA GLN A 111 -3.06 -9.26 6.81
C GLN A 111 -4.45 -9.20 6.18
N GLY A 112 -5.31 -8.33 6.67
CA GLY A 112 -6.61 -8.03 6.13
C GLY A 112 -6.90 -6.53 6.17
N ALA A 113 -7.83 -6.07 5.35
CA ALA A 113 -8.23 -4.67 5.28
C ALA A 113 -9.73 -4.53 5.48
N CYS A 114 -10.13 -4.07 6.67
CA CYS A 114 -11.49 -3.59 6.88
C CYS A 114 -11.70 -2.30 6.09
N THR A 115 -12.95 -1.91 5.84
CA THR A 115 -13.25 -0.66 5.17
C THR A 115 -14.61 -0.11 5.57
N ASP A 116 -14.73 1.21 5.58
CA ASP A 116 -15.99 1.95 5.71
C ASP A 116 -16.55 2.37 4.33
N SER A 117 -15.82 2.06 3.25
CA SER A 117 -16.16 2.42 1.88
C SER A 117 -17.22 1.51 1.26
N ASN A 118 -18.02 2.08 0.38
CA ASN A 118 -18.89 1.32 -0.50
C ASN A 118 -18.20 0.87 -1.81
N TRP A 119 -16.88 0.92 -1.90
CA TRP A 119 -16.12 0.64 -3.13
C TRP A 119 -16.38 -0.77 -3.69
N ALA A 120 -16.64 -1.75 -2.80
CA ALA A 120 -16.93 -3.13 -3.17
C ALA A 120 -18.28 -3.32 -3.91
N ALA A 121 -19.22 -2.37 -3.82
CA ALA A 121 -20.53 -2.46 -4.45
C ALA A 121 -20.48 -2.68 -5.97
N GLN A 122 -19.41 -2.18 -6.63
CA GLN A 122 -19.20 -2.37 -8.06
C GLN A 122 -19.03 -3.84 -8.50
N PHE A 123 -18.71 -4.75 -7.56
CA PHE A 123 -18.55 -6.17 -7.86
C PHE A 123 -19.86 -6.95 -7.81
N HIS A 124 -20.97 -6.33 -7.40
CA HIS A 124 -22.32 -6.93 -7.32
C HIS A 124 -22.36 -8.28 -6.58
N LEU A 125 -21.58 -8.41 -5.52
CA LEU A 125 -21.56 -9.61 -4.69
C LEU A 125 -22.83 -9.68 -3.83
N SER A 126 -23.35 -10.89 -3.62
CA SER A 126 -24.53 -11.13 -2.78
C SER A 126 -24.20 -11.15 -1.27
N GLY A 127 -22.98 -10.80 -0.88
CA GLY A 127 -22.50 -10.79 0.51
C GLY A 127 -21.33 -9.85 0.70
N THR A 128 -20.66 -9.95 1.85
CA THR A 128 -19.48 -9.15 2.18
C THR A 128 -18.21 -9.90 1.78
N PHE A 129 -17.37 -9.27 0.97
CA PHE A 129 -16.04 -9.78 0.65
C PHE A 129 -15.07 -9.43 1.78
N ALA A 130 -14.18 -10.38 2.13
CA ALA A 130 -13.10 -10.15 3.08
C ALA A 130 -11.80 -9.81 2.31
N PRO A 131 -11.38 -8.54 2.24
CA PRO A 131 -10.13 -8.15 1.60
C PRO A 131 -8.94 -8.66 2.43
N ILE A 132 -8.22 -9.65 1.92
CA ILE A 132 -7.03 -10.23 2.58
C ILE A 132 -5.80 -10.09 1.70
N GLY A 133 -4.66 -9.82 2.34
CA GLY A 133 -3.36 -9.81 1.69
C GLY A 133 -2.91 -11.23 1.29
N SER A 134 -2.01 -11.30 0.31
CA SER A 134 -1.43 -12.57 -0.13
C SER A 134 -0.56 -13.16 0.97
N PHE A 135 -0.88 -14.38 1.41
CA PHE A 135 -0.16 -15.07 2.49
C PHE A 135 1.33 -15.25 2.17
N ASP A 136 1.64 -15.61 0.92
CA ASP A 136 3.03 -15.75 0.46
C ASP A 136 3.82 -14.44 0.59
N LEU A 137 3.25 -13.30 0.14
CA LEU A 137 3.88 -11.99 0.28
C LEU A 137 4.00 -11.56 1.73
N LEU A 138 2.99 -11.86 2.56
CA LEU A 138 3.01 -11.56 4.00
C LEU A 138 4.13 -12.34 4.71
N THR A 139 4.29 -13.63 4.40
CA THR A 139 5.36 -14.45 4.97
C THR A 139 6.73 -13.89 4.62
N LYS A 140 6.95 -13.55 3.35
CA LYS A 140 8.19 -12.92 2.88
C LYS A 140 8.45 -11.56 3.54
N ALA A 141 7.40 -10.76 3.79
CA ALA A 141 7.53 -9.48 4.49
C ALA A 141 7.91 -9.65 5.96
N VAL A 142 7.34 -10.64 6.65
CA VAL A 142 7.70 -10.99 8.03
C VAL A 142 9.16 -11.45 8.10
N GLU A 143 9.61 -12.29 7.18
CA GLU A 143 11.01 -12.72 7.08
C GLU A 143 11.94 -11.52 6.87
N ALA A 144 11.64 -10.68 5.87
CA ALA A 144 12.44 -9.49 5.56
C ALA A 144 12.50 -8.51 6.73
N ALA A 145 11.38 -8.26 7.40
CA ALA A 145 11.35 -7.38 8.57
C ALA A 145 12.22 -7.92 9.73
N ARG A 146 12.22 -9.23 9.95
CA ARG A 146 13.09 -9.89 10.95
C ARG A 146 14.56 -9.79 10.56
N GLU A 147 14.90 -10.10 9.31
CA GLU A 147 16.27 -10.03 8.78
C GLU A 147 16.85 -8.60 8.90
N LEU A 148 16.01 -7.58 8.70
CA LEU A 148 16.40 -6.17 8.80
C LEU A 148 16.31 -5.60 10.23
N GLY A 149 15.83 -6.38 11.20
CA GLY A 149 15.68 -5.93 12.59
C GLY A 149 14.59 -4.88 12.78
N CYS A 150 13.62 -4.78 11.88
CA CYS A 150 12.52 -3.83 11.96
C CYS A 150 11.50 -4.27 13.02
N ARG A 151 10.93 -3.30 13.74
CA ARG A 151 9.79 -3.55 14.61
C ARG A 151 8.52 -3.57 13.76
N TYR A 152 7.73 -4.63 13.85
CA TYR A 152 6.55 -4.82 13.00
C TYR A 152 5.40 -5.46 13.75
N HIS A 153 4.20 -5.22 13.24
CA HIS A 153 2.93 -5.83 13.66
C HIS A 153 2.23 -6.44 12.45
N VAL A 154 1.59 -7.58 12.65
CA VAL A 154 0.76 -8.24 11.62
C VAL A 154 -0.68 -8.25 12.10
N GLY A 155 -1.59 -7.77 11.27
CA GLY A 155 -3.02 -7.77 11.60
C GLY A 155 -3.85 -6.95 10.62
N ASN A 156 -5.08 -6.65 11.01
CA ASN A 156 -5.99 -5.91 10.17
C ASN A 156 -5.69 -4.41 10.19
N VAL A 157 -5.81 -3.77 9.02
CA VAL A 157 -5.86 -2.32 8.86
C VAL A 157 -7.28 -1.88 8.50
N LEU A 158 -7.58 -0.60 8.66
CA LEU A 158 -8.78 0.04 8.13
C LEU A 158 -8.41 0.87 6.91
N SER A 159 -9.03 0.59 5.77
CA SER A 159 -9.02 1.49 4.62
C SER A 159 -10.25 2.40 4.69
N SER A 160 -10.03 3.68 5.01
CA SER A 160 -11.09 4.68 5.16
C SER A 160 -11.19 5.60 3.95
N ASP A 161 -12.41 6.01 3.58
CA ASP A 161 -12.64 7.00 2.54
C ASP A 161 -12.37 8.43 3.02
N ALA A 162 -12.40 8.68 4.33
CA ALA A 162 -12.21 10.00 4.91
C ALA A 162 -10.93 10.07 5.76
N PHE A 163 -10.05 11.04 5.44
CA PHE A 163 -8.91 11.36 6.30
C PHE A 163 -9.32 12.28 7.46
N TYR A 164 -10.15 13.28 7.16
CA TYR A 164 -10.72 14.19 8.15
C TYR A 164 -12.14 13.76 8.45
N GLY A 165 -12.37 13.11 9.61
CA GLY A 165 -13.69 12.78 10.09
C GLY A 165 -14.35 13.96 10.84
N ASP A 166 -15.67 14.03 10.79
CA ASP A 166 -16.43 14.95 11.65
C ASP A 166 -16.68 14.25 12.99
N HIS A 167 -15.85 14.57 13.98
CA HIS A 167 -15.91 14.01 15.33
C HIS A 167 -16.41 15.03 16.36
N GLU A 168 -16.78 16.26 15.93
CA GLU A 168 -17.23 17.33 16.82
C GLU A 168 -18.53 16.93 17.53
N GLY A 169 -18.49 16.91 18.86
CA GLY A 169 -19.65 16.56 19.69
C GLY A 169 -20.00 15.06 19.71
N VAL A 170 -19.23 14.20 19.07
CA VAL A 170 -19.44 12.74 19.13
C VAL A 170 -18.87 12.20 20.45
N PRO A 171 -19.70 11.58 21.32
CA PRO A 171 -19.19 10.93 22.53
C PRO A 171 -18.15 9.86 22.18
N ASN A 172 -17.06 9.74 22.95
CA ASN A 172 -15.98 8.78 22.73
C ASN A 172 -16.45 7.34 22.48
N GLY A 173 -17.56 6.92 23.06
CA GLY A 173 -18.13 5.58 22.85
C GLY A 173 -18.83 5.37 21.51
N LEU A 174 -19.09 6.45 20.75
CA LEU A 174 -19.70 6.45 19.43
C LEU A 174 -18.72 6.85 18.34
N ASP A 175 -17.50 7.28 18.70
CA ASP A 175 -16.43 7.56 17.76
C ASP A 175 -16.07 6.29 16.99
N ALA A 176 -16.04 6.39 15.65
CA ALA A 176 -15.73 5.26 14.77
C ALA A 176 -14.34 4.67 15.04
N ASN A 177 -13.33 5.52 15.30
CA ASN A 177 -11.97 5.08 15.63
C ASN A 177 -11.95 4.23 16.90
N TYR A 178 -12.74 4.59 17.91
CA TYR A 178 -12.86 3.81 19.13
C TYR A 178 -13.53 2.46 18.90
N GLY A 179 -14.52 2.39 18.00
CA GLY A 179 -15.11 1.13 17.54
C GLY A 179 -14.09 0.21 16.87
N TRP A 180 -13.31 0.74 15.93
CA TRP A 180 -12.26 -0.01 15.25
C TRP A 180 -11.13 -0.45 16.18
N LYS A 181 -10.72 0.42 17.12
CA LYS A 181 -9.78 0.06 18.19
C LYS A 181 -10.25 -1.17 18.97
N LYS A 182 -11.51 -1.21 19.40
CA LYS A 182 -12.10 -2.35 20.14
C LYS A 182 -12.08 -3.65 19.35
N MET A 183 -12.15 -3.57 18.02
CA MET A 183 -12.06 -4.73 17.12
C MET A 183 -10.62 -5.16 16.85
N GLY A 184 -9.63 -4.51 17.47
CA GLY A 184 -8.21 -4.86 17.32
C GLY A 184 -7.57 -4.39 16.01
N ILE A 185 -8.18 -3.43 15.30
CA ILE A 185 -7.58 -2.85 14.11
C ILE A 185 -6.30 -2.12 14.49
N LEU A 186 -5.19 -2.41 13.81
CA LEU A 186 -3.86 -1.89 14.16
C LEU A 186 -3.69 -0.43 13.74
N ALA A 187 -4.10 -0.10 12.53
CA ALA A 187 -3.89 1.22 11.95
C ALA A 187 -4.91 1.55 10.86
N VAL A 188 -5.06 2.84 10.56
CA VAL A 188 -5.91 3.37 9.48
C VAL A 188 -5.02 3.83 8.32
N GLU A 189 -5.41 3.47 7.11
CA GLU A 189 -4.86 3.92 5.83
C GLU A 189 -6.04 4.07 4.84
N MET A 190 -5.80 4.22 3.53
CA MET A 190 -6.88 4.60 2.61
C MET A 190 -6.98 3.72 1.34
N GLU A 191 -6.20 2.64 1.16
CA GLU A 191 -6.05 1.97 -0.15
C GLU A 191 -6.08 0.44 -0.13
N ALA A 192 -5.67 -0.20 0.96
CA ALA A 192 -5.40 -1.63 1.00
C ALA A 192 -6.62 -2.49 0.61
N ALA A 193 -7.83 -2.12 1.04
CA ALA A 193 -9.03 -2.90 0.74
C ALA A 193 -9.28 -2.98 -0.77
N ALA A 194 -9.20 -1.85 -1.50
CA ALA A 194 -9.39 -1.85 -2.95
C ALA A 194 -8.28 -2.62 -3.67
N LEU A 195 -7.03 -2.48 -3.23
CA LEU A 195 -5.91 -3.23 -3.78
C LEU A 195 -6.11 -4.74 -3.63
N TYR A 196 -6.50 -5.21 -2.44
CA TYR A 196 -6.73 -6.64 -2.17
C TYR A 196 -7.90 -7.19 -2.99
N MET A 197 -8.98 -6.42 -3.14
CA MET A 197 -10.12 -6.81 -3.98
C MET A 197 -9.72 -6.94 -5.46
N ASN A 198 -8.93 -5.98 -5.99
CA ASN A 198 -8.43 -6.07 -7.35
C ASN A 198 -7.48 -7.25 -7.54
N ALA A 199 -6.54 -7.47 -6.62
CA ALA A 199 -5.64 -8.61 -6.66
C ALA A 199 -6.41 -9.93 -6.70
N SER A 200 -7.39 -10.11 -5.80
CA SER A 200 -8.24 -11.29 -5.77
C SER A 200 -8.99 -11.50 -7.09
N ARG A 201 -9.58 -10.43 -7.64
CA ARG A 201 -10.29 -10.48 -8.92
C ARG A 201 -9.42 -10.97 -10.08
N TYR A 202 -8.13 -10.61 -10.07
CA TYR A 202 -7.20 -10.96 -11.16
C TYR A 202 -6.36 -12.20 -10.85
N GLY A 203 -6.51 -12.84 -9.68
CA GLY A 203 -5.66 -13.96 -9.27
C GLY A 203 -4.20 -13.52 -9.10
N LYS A 204 -3.97 -12.32 -8.59
CA LYS A 204 -2.67 -11.67 -8.41
C LYS A 204 -2.32 -11.48 -6.93
N GLY A 205 -1.06 -11.12 -6.67
CA GLY A 205 -0.56 -10.87 -5.32
C GLY A 205 -0.70 -9.40 -4.90
N ALA A 206 -1.07 -9.18 -3.64
CA ALA A 206 -1.04 -7.85 -3.02
C ALA A 206 -0.69 -7.93 -1.54
N LEU A 207 0.05 -6.94 -1.05
CA LEU A 207 0.30 -6.74 0.37
C LEU A 207 0.41 -5.24 0.69
N CYS A 208 -0.17 -4.84 1.82
CA CYS A 208 0.01 -3.52 2.40
C CYS A 208 1.09 -3.58 3.48
N ILE A 209 2.11 -2.74 3.31
CA ILE A 209 3.20 -2.52 4.26
C ILE A 209 3.18 -1.03 4.57
N CYS A 210 2.80 -0.63 5.77
CA CYS A 210 2.75 0.76 6.18
C CYS A 210 3.76 1.05 7.29
N THR A 211 4.32 2.27 7.29
CA THR A 211 4.98 2.84 8.46
C THR A 211 3.98 3.68 9.23
N VAL A 212 3.95 3.53 10.54
CA VAL A 212 3.13 4.36 11.42
C VAL A 212 3.68 5.80 11.42
N SER A 213 2.90 6.72 10.87
CA SER A 213 3.25 8.14 10.74
C SER A 213 2.66 9.02 11.83
N ASP A 214 1.56 8.57 12.42
CA ASP A 214 0.82 9.28 13.46
C ASP A 214 0.09 8.29 14.36
N HIS A 215 -0.26 8.74 15.54
CA HIS A 215 -0.96 7.92 16.51
C HIS A 215 -2.29 8.59 16.87
N ILE A 216 -3.40 8.06 16.37
CA ILE A 216 -4.74 8.68 16.47
C ILE A 216 -5.18 8.86 17.92
N LEU A 217 -4.76 7.96 18.84
CA LEU A 217 -5.16 8.03 20.23
C LEU A 217 -4.34 9.01 21.07
N THR A 218 -3.06 9.24 20.74
CA THR A 218 -2.16 10.10 21.51
C THR A 218 -1.95 11.46 20.88
N GLY A 219 -2.26 11.61 19.58
CA GLY A 219 -2.01 12.82 18.82
C GLY A 219 -0.54 13.04 18.44
N GLU A 220 0.33 12.06 18.66
CA GLU A 220 1.72 12.12 18.18
C GLU A 220 1.76 11.97 16.66
N GLU A 221 2.59 12.75 15.98
CA GLU A 221 2.72 12.70 14.52
C GLU A 221 4.15 12.99 14.04
N THR A 222 4.47 12.47 12.85
CA THR A 222 5.68 12.77 12.11
C THR A 222 5.45 13.94 11.16
N THR A 223 6.54 14.63 10.78
CA THR A 223 6.48 15.73 9.81
C THR A 223 6.21 15.23 8.38
N ALA A 224 5.74 16.12 7.50
CA ALA A 224 5.53 15.81 6.10
C ALA A 224 6.83 15.34 5.40
N GLN A 225 7.98 15.93 5.77
CA GLN A 225 9.28 15.55 5.22
C GLN A 225 9.69 14.14 5.64
N GLU A 226 9.46 13.75 6.89
CA GLU A 226 9.71 12.39 7.38
C GLU A 226 8.82 11.38 6.66
N ARG A 227 7.55 11.70 6.42
CA ARG A 227 6.63 10.84 5.65
C ARG A 227 7.12 10.60 4.22
N GLN A 228 7.82 11.55 3.62
CA GLN A 228 8.33 11.43 2.25
C GLN A 228 9.57 10.55 2.16
N ASN A 229 10.56 10.72 3.03
CA ASN A 229 11.90 10.17 2.86
C ASN A 229 12.52 9.45 4.06
N ALA A 230 11.89 9.46 5.24
CA ALA A 230 12.45 8.80 6.43
C ALA A 230 11.94 7.35 6.63
N PHE A 231 10.88 6.93 5.96
CA PHE A 231 10.29 5.59 6.13
C PHE A 231 11.02 4.50 5.33
N THR A 232 12.36 4.49 5.41
CA THR A 232 13.22 3.63 4.58
C THR A 232 13.12 2.15 4.94
N ASP A 233 12.77 1.79 6.18
CA ASP A 233 12.65 0.39 6.58
C ASP A 233 11.50 -0.31 5.87
N MET A 234 10.35 0.34 5.76
CA MET A 234 9.23 -0.15 4.95
C MET A 234 9.65 -0.37 3.49
N MET A 235 10.40 0.57 2.91
CA MET A 235 10.86 0.50 1.53
C MET A 235 11.83 -0.68 1.33
N LYS A 236 12.77 -0.87 2.25
CA LYS A 236 13.70 -2.00 2.23
C LYS A 236 12.99 -3.33 2.38
N VAL A 237 12.05 -3.44 3.33
CA VAL A 237 11.23 -4.67 3.50
C VAL A 237 10.50 -4.99 2.20
N ALA A 238 9.84 -4.02 1.57
CA ALA A 238 9.13 -4.23 0.31
C ALA A 238 10.06 -4.65 -0.85
N LEU A 239 11.26 -4.06 -0.94
CA LEU A 239 12.27 -4.44 -1.93
C LEU A 239 12.77 -5.87 -1.72
N GLU A 240 13.01 -6.29 -0.47
CA GLU A 240 13.37 -7.68 -0.16
C GLU A 240 12.23 -8.66 -0.50
N VAL A 241 10.96 -8.27 -0.25
CA VAL A 241 9.81 -9.07 -0.70
C VAL A 241 9.81 -9.23 -2.22
N ALA A 242 10.09 -8.16 -2.97
CA ALA A 242 10.19 -8.23 -4.43
C ALA A 242 11.28 -9.22 -4.88
N VAL A 243 12.47 -9.18 -4.27
CA VAL A 243 13.57 -10.13 -4.56
C VAL A 243 13.18 -11.56 -4.22
N LYS A 244 12.60 -11.79 -3.03
CA LYS A 244 12.16 -13.13 -2.59
C LYS A 244 11.03 -13.71 -3.46
N SER A 245 10.27 -12.85 -4.18
CA SER A 245 9.15 -13.26 -5.03
C SER A 245 9.56 -13.65 -6.45
N GLU A 246 10.78 -13.33 -6.87
CA GLU A 246 11.33 -13.71 -8.19
C GLU A 246 12.21 -14.99 -8.12
N ARG A 247 12.51 -15.44 -6.92
CA ARG A 247 13.25 -16.71 -6.66
C ARG A 247 12.26 -17.86 -6.48
#